data_8672844bad93b5aa0340d7c64269ecad
#
_entry.id   8672844bad93b5aa0340d7c64269ecad
#
_cell.length_a   1.000
_cell.length_b   1.000
_cell.length_c   1.000
_cell.angle_alpha   90.00
_cell.angle_beta   90.00
_cell.angle_gamma   90.00
#
_symmetry.space_group_name_H-M   'P 1'
#
loop_
_entity.id
_entity.type
_entity.pdbx_description
1 polymer ?
#
loop_
_entity_poly.entity_id
_entity_poly.type
_entity_poly.pdbx_seq_one_letter_code
_entity_poly.pdbx_strand_id
1 'polypeptide(L)'
;MSEDQEAQPASQPGDSSARVLPEQLAEVVEEFAELEDRQKLELLLEFSRELPELPERYRNSYDQMEEVVECQSPLFLTLEYDDAAGTAAIFFAAPPEAPTTRGFAAILHEGLNGLRYEEILAVPEDLSERLGLSKAITPLRLRGMTAMLGRIKRNIRAHQAESAPAQAG
;
A
#
# COMPACT_ATOMS: atom_id res chain seq x y z
N MET A 1 35.74 -18.52 40.78
CA MET A 1 35.48 -18.91 39.39
C MET A 1 34.03 -18.65 39.13
N SER A 2 33.75 -17.44 38.76
CA SER A 2 32.38 -17.02 38.41
C SER A 2 32.25 -17.12 36.92
N GLU A 3 31.44 -18.03 36.48
CA GLU A 3 31.05 -18.10 35.09
C GLU A 3 29.90 -17.13 34.91
N ASP A 4 30.24 -15.98 34.40
CA ASP A 4 29.24 -15.02 33.93
C ASP A 4 28.62 -15.60 32.67
N GLN A 5 27.54 -16.34 32.85
CA GLN A 5 26.66 -16.60 31.74
C GLN A 5 25.86 -15.33 31.50
N GLU A 6 26.36 -14.52 30.60
CA GLU A 6 25.57 -13.43 30.05
C GLU A 6 24.37 -14.05 29.34
N ALA A 7 23.25 -14.02 30.02
CA ALA A 7 21.98 -14.34 29.40
C ALA A 7 21.75 -13.37 28.25
N GLN A 8 21.80 -13.86 27.05
CA GLN A 8 21.41 -13.07 25.88
C GLN A 8 19.98 -12.60 26.09
N PRO A 9 19.71 -11.32 25.89
CA PRO A 9 18.34 -10.87 26.00
C PRO A 9 17.50 -11.61 24.96
N ALA A 10 16.56 -12.36 25.46
CA ALA A 10 15.58 -13.00 24.61
C ALA A 10 14.95 -11.92 23.73
N SER A 11 14.92 -12.18 22.43
CA SER A 11 14.26 -11.30 21.47
C SER A 11 12.88 -10.97 22.01
N GLN A 12 12.67 -9.70 22.30
CA GLN A 12 11.40 -9.28 22.89
C GLN A 12 10.28 -9.49 21.89
N PRO A 13 9.20 -10.15 22.29
CA PRO A 13 8.06 -10.36 21.39
C PRO A 13 7.24 -9.09 21.13
N GLY A 14 7.77 -7.93 21.49
CA GLY A 14 7.06 -6.65 21.35
C GLY A 14 7.24 -5.94 20.01
N ASP A 15 8.05 -6.47 19.12
CA ASP A 15 8.43 -5.75 17.90
C ASP A 15 7.71 -6.25 16.64
N SER A 16 6.69 -7.07 16.80
CA SER A 16 5.94 -7.56 15.65
C SER A 16 5.07 -6.49 14.99
N SER A 17 4.71 -5.44 15.71
CA SER A 17 3.94 -4.34 15.13
C SER A 17 4.77 -3.44 14.22
N ALA A 18 6.08 -3.32 14.47
CA ALA A 18 6.98 -2.59 13.59
C ALA A 18 7.32 -3.37 12.32
N ARG A 19 7.15 -4.70 12.34
CA ARG A 19 7.45 -5.56 11.19
C ARG A 19 6.26 -5.81 10.28
N VAL A 20 5.12 -5.20 10.57
CA VAL A 20 3.91 -5.34 9.75
C VAL A 20 4.01 -4.56 8.44
N LEU A 21 4.86 -3.53 8.41
CA LEU A 21 5.10 -2.75 7.20
C LEU A 21 6.25 -3.37 6.40
N PRO A 22 6.05 -3.58 5.09
CA PRO A 22 7.16 -3.93 4.21
C PRO A 22 8.25 -2.88 4.27
N GLU A 23 9.49 -3.29 4.06
CA GLU A 23 10.67 -2.44 4.24
C GLU A 23 10.57 -1.11 3.48
N GLN A 24 10.20 -1.16 2.20
CA GLN A 24 10.08 0.07 1.41
C GLN A 24 8.97 0.98 1.90
N LEU A 25 7.86 0.41 2.32
CA LEU A 25 6.76 1.20 2.87
C LEU A 25 7.14 1.81 4.23
N ALA A 26 7.87 1.06 5.04
CA ALA A 26 8.37 1.55 6.32
C ALA A 26 9.30 2.75 6.13
N GLU A 27 10.17 2.71 5.12
CA GLU A 27 11.06 3.83 4.78
C GLU A 27 10.25 5.08 4.40
N VAL A 28 9.20 4.91 3.61
CA VAL A 28 8.31 6.02 3.23
C VAL A 28 7.63 6.60 4.47
N VAL A 29 7.13 5.76 5.36
CA VAL A 29 6.48 6.21 6.61
C VAL A 29 7.46 7.01 7.46
N GLU A 30 8.69 6.55 7.60
CA GLU A 30 9.73 7.27 8.35
C GLU A 30 10.04 8.62 7.73
N GLU A 31 10.13 8.67 6.40
CA GLU A 31 10.39 9.92 5.68
C GLU A 31 9.28 10.95 5.92
N PHE A 32 8.01 10.52 5.84
CA PHE A 32 6.89 11.40 6.13
C PHE A 32 6.84 11.84 7.59
N ALA A 33 7.19 10.97 8.53
CA ALA A 33 7.07 11.23 9.96
C ALA A 33 7.95 12.42 10.42
N GLU A 34 9.06 12.66 9.76
CA GLU A 34 10.00 13.73 10.10
C GLU A 34 9.60 15.09 9.52
N LEU A 35 8.59 15.14 8.68
CA LEU A 35 8.18 16.35 7.98
C LEU A 35 7.03 17.07 8.65
N GLU A 36 6.96 18.38 8.46
CA GLU A 36 5.79 19.17 8.83
C GLU A 36 4.69 18.99 7.77
N ASP A 37 3.46 19.32 8.11
CA ASP A 37 2.30 19.09 7.24
C ASP A 37 2.47 19.64 5.83
N ARG A 38 3.03 20.85 5.70
CA ARG A 38 3.30 21.45 4.41
C ARG A 38 4.30 20.64 3.60
N GLN A 39 5.35 20.18 4.25
CA GLN A 39 6.39 19.37 3.61
C GLN A 39 5.85 17.99 3.21
N LYS A 40 4.92 17.45 4.01
CA LYS A 40 4.25 16.19 3.67
C LYS A 40 3.47 16.32 2.37
N LEU A 41 2.76 17.44 2.18
CA LEU A 41 2.04 17.71 0.93
C LEU A 41 3.00 17.82 -0.25
N GLU A 42 4.14 18.50 -0.05
CA GLU A 42 5.15 18.62 -1.10
C GLU A 42 5.72 17.25 -1.48
N LEU A 43 6.03 16.41 -0.50
CA LEU A 43 6.51 15.05 -0.75
C LEU A 43 5.46 14.21 -1.47
N LEU A 44 4.20 14.33 -1.06
CA LEU A 44 3.10 13.63 -1.72
C LEU A 44 2.98 14.03 -3.19
N LEU A 45 3.19 15.31 -3.51
CA LEU A 45 3.21 15.79 -4.90
C LEU A 45 4.40 15.23 -5.68
N GLU A 46 5.56 15.08 -5.05
CA GLU A 46 6.70 14.42 -5.67
C GLU A 46 6.38 12.97 -6.03
N PHE A 47 5.77 12.23 -5.10
CA PHE A 47 5.32 10.87 -5.39
C PHE A 47 4.34 10.81 -6.55
N SER A 48 3.46 11.80 -6.68
CA SER A 48 2.48 11.82 -7.77
C SER A 48 3.13 11.83 -9.15
N ARG A 49 4.33 12.37 -9.27
CA ARG A 49 5.09 12.40 -10.52
C ARG A 49 5.80 11.08 -10.81
N GLU A 50 5.95 10.25 -9.81
CA GLU A 50 6.67 8.97 -9.91
C GLU A 50 5.75 7.78 -10.18
N LEU A 51 4.43 7.98 -10.18
CA LEU A 51 3.51 6.90 -10.48
C LEU A 51 3.79 6.36 -11.89
N PRO A 52 4.13 5.06 -12.03
CA PRO A 52 4.41 4.50 -13.34
C PRO A 52 3.22 4.58 -14.28
N GLU A 53 3.50 4.78 -15.56
CA GLU A 53 2.47 4.71 -16.58
C GLU A 53 1.95 3.28 -16.70
N LEU A 54 0.68 3.15 -17.09
CA LEU A 54 0.10 1.84 -17.34
C LEU A 54 0.80 1.14 -18.48
N PRO A 55 1.00 -0.18 -18.38
CA PRO A 55 1.42 -0.96 -19.55
C PRO A 55 0.37 -0.84 -20.65
N GLU A 56 0.81 -1.07 -21.88
CA GLU A 56 -0.02 -0.89 -23.07
C GLU A 56 -1.33 -1.66 -23.00
N ARG A 57 -1.32 -2.87 -22.41
CA ARG A 57 -2.51 -3.71 -22.28
C ARG A 57 -3.64 -3.07 -21.45
N TYR A 58 -3.33 -2.07 -20.61
CA TYR A 58 -4.32 -1.36 -19.80
C TYR A 58 -4.60 0.05 -20.29
N ARG A 59 -3.80 0.58 -21.22
CA ARG A 59 -4.05 1.90 -21.79
C ARG A 59 -5.38 1.89 -22.52
N ASN A 60 -6.25 2.87 -22.20
CA ASN A 60 -7.59 2.99 -22.76
C ASN A 60 -8.51 1.77 -22.48
N SER A 61 -8.16 0.98 -21.47
CA SER A 61 -8.94 -0.20 -21.07
C SER A 61 -9.40 -0.09 -19.61
N TYR A 62 -9.88 1.07 -19.23
CA TYR A 62 -10.32 1.33 -17.86
C TYR A 62 -11.53 0.47 -17.44
N ASP A 63 -12.27 -0.06 -18.42
CA ASP A 63 -13.34 -1.02 -18.18
C ASP A 63 -12.83 -2.34 -17.59
N GLN A 64 -11.55 -2.65 -17.76
CA GLN A 64 -10.90 -3.82 -17.16
C GLN A 64 -10.31 -3.53 -15.77
N MET A 65 -10.42 -2.30 -15.32
CA MET A 65 -9.89 -1.85 -14.03
C MET A 65 -11.03 -1.51 -13.08
N GLU A 66 -10.76 -1.58 -11.79
CA GLU A 66 -11.75 -1.22 -10.77
C GLU A 66 -11.64 0.27 -10.45
N GLU A 67 -12.75 1.00 -10.53
CA GLU A 67 -12.80 2.40 -10.13
C GLU A 67 -12.92 2.50 -8.62
N VAL A 68 -12.08 3.35 -8.01
CA VAL A 68 -12.16 3.66 -6.58
C VAL A 68 -12.99 4.94 -6.43
N VAL A 69 -14.30 4.77 -6.36
CA VAL A 69 -15.25 5.89 -6.35
C VAL A 69 -15.08 6.81 -5.14
N GLU A 70 -14.56 6.30 -4.04
CA GLU A 70 -14.34 7.06 -2.81
C GLU A 70 -13.28 8.15 -2.98
N CYS A 71 -12.43 8.05 -4.01
CA CYS A 71 -11.39 9.05 -4.29
C CYS A 71 -11.94 10.36 -4.85
N GLN A 72 -13.17 10.38 -5.32
CA GLN A 72 -13.86 11.55 -5.91
C GLN A 72 -13.18 12.16 -7.14
N SER A 73 -12.09 11.56 -7.56
CA SER A 73 -11.46 11.83 -8.84
C SER A 73 -11.27 10.48 -9.52
N PRO A 74 -11.23 10.44 -10.85
CA PRO A 74 -11.06 9.15 -11.53
C PRO A 74 -9.78 8.46 -11.08
N LEU A 75 -9.91 7.40 -10.31
CA LEU A 75 -8.80 6.52 -9.97
C LEU A 75 -9.23 5.09 -10.24
N PHE A 76 -8.42 4.39 -11.00
CA PHE A 76 -8.65 3.00 -11.35
C PHE A 76 -7.46 2.16 -10.91
N LEU A 77 -7.71 0.94 -10.47
CA LEU A 77 -6.65 0.01 -10.13
C LEU A 77 -6.96 -1.39 -10.66
N THR A 78 -5.91 -2.16 -10.87
CA THR A 78 -6.02 -3.58 -11.15
C THR A 78 -4.77 -4.30 -10.64
N LEU A 79 -4.90 -5.59 -10.41
CA LEU A 79 -3.80 -6.43 -9.94
C LEU A 79 -3.55 -7.56 -10.91
N GLU A 80 -2.29 -7.95 -11.03
CA GLU A 80 -1.90 -9.18 -11.70
C GLU A 80 -1.24 -10.08 -10.66
N TYR A 81 -1.55 -11.36 -10.70
CA TYR A 81 -1.13 -12.32 -9.68
C TYR A 81 -0.15 -13.33 -10.27
N ASP A 82 0.92 -13.55 -9.53
CA ASP A 82 1.87 -14.63 -9.83
C ASP A 82 1.72 -15.68 -8.71
N ASP A 83 0.89 -16.68 -8.96
CA ASP A 83 0.60 -17.69 -7.94
C ASP A 83 1.79 -18.61 -7.67
N ALA A 84 2.70 -18.77 -8.61
CA ALA A 84 3.92 -19.54 -8.39
C ALA A 84 4.82 -18.89 -7.35
N ALA A 85 4.94 -17.55 -7.40
CA ALA A 85 5.71 -16.79 -6.43
C ALA A 85 4.88 -16.32 -5.23
N GLY A 86 3.55 -16.31 -5.35
CA GLY A 86 2.64 -15.78 -4.35
C GLY A 86 2.69 -14.28 -4.23
N THR A 87 2.91 -13.57 -5.35
CA THR A 87 3.09 -12.13 -5.38
C THR A 87 2.05 -11.44 -6.26
N ALA A 88 1.81 -10.16 -6.00
CA ALA A 88 0.89 -9.35 -6.78
C ALA A 88 1.56 -8.10 -7.34
N ALA A 89 1.31 -7.82 -8.59
CA ALA A 89 1.67 -6.55 -9.23
C ALA A 89 0.45 -5.64 -9.22
N ILE A 90 0.65 -4.37 -8.92
CA ILE A 90 -0.43 -3.40 -8.74
C ILE A 90 -0.31 -2.30 -9.80
N PHE A 91 -1.40 -2.01 -10.49
CA PHE A 91 -1.44 -1.00 -11.53
C PHE A 91 -2.49 0.06 -11.21
N PHE A 92 -2.11 1.32 -11.36
CA PHE A 92 -3.00 2.45 -11.09
C PHE A 92 -3.11 3.35 -12.31
N ALA A 93 -4.31 3.84 -12.58
CA ALA A 93 -4.57 4.93 -13.51
C ALA A 93 -5.18 6.08 -12.74
N ALA A 94 -4.49 7.22 -12.71
CA ALA A 94 -4.95 8.41 -12.01
C ALA A 94 -4.66 9.64 -12.86
N PRO A 95 -5.61 10.60 -12.93
CA PRO A 95 -5.38 11.81 -13.72
C PRO A 95 -4.37 12.73 -13.03
N PRO A 96 -3.59 13.50 -13.81
CA PRO A 96 -2.63 14.45 -13.23
C PRO A 96 -3.31 15.60 -12.47
N GLU A 97 -4.60 15.84 -12.69
CA GLU A 97 -5.37 16.88 -12.01
C GLU A 97 -5.70 16.54 -10.55
N ALA A 98 -5.46 15.30 -10.12
CA ALA A 98 -5.69 14.86 -8.76
C ALA A 98 -4.36 14.42 -8.12
N PRO A 99 -3.44 15.37 -7.87
CA PRO A 99 -2.08 15.00 -7.44
C PRO A 99 -2.03 14.35 -6.07
N THR A 100 -2.91 14.68 -5.15
CA THR A 100 -2.96 14.05 -3.82
C THR A 100 -3.33 12.58 -3.92
N THR A 101 -4.37 12.27 -4.68
CA THR A 101 -4.81 10.91 -4.95
C THR A 101 -3.74 10.11 -5.68
N ARG A 102 -3.18 10.72 -6.72
CA ARG A 102 -2.11 10.11 -7.50
C ARG A 102 -0.85 9.85 -6.67
N GLY A 103 -0.52 10.78 -5.76
CA GLY A 103 0.63 10.63 -4.86
C GLY A 103 0.47 9.45 -3.91
N PHE A 104 -0.71 9.26 -3.35
CA PHE A 104 -0.97 8.11 -2.47
C PHE A 104 -0.94 6.79 -3.25
N ALA A 105 -1.48 6.78 -4.46
CA ALA A 105 -1.38 5.62 -5.34
C ALA A 105 0.09 5.27 -5.62
N ALA A 106 0.92 6.27 -5.84
CA ALA A 106 2.36 6.07 -6.05
C ALA A 106 3.05 5.50 -4.81
N ILE A 107 2.67 5.94 -3.61
CA ILE A 107 3.19 5.38 -2.36
C ILE A 107 2.83 3.90 -2.24
N LEU A 108 1.57 3.56 -2.51
CA LEU A 108 1.13 2.15 -2.48
C LEU A 108 1.85 1.32 -3.54
N HIS A 109 2.05 1.87 -4.72
CA HIS A 109 2.78 1.18 -5.77
C HIS A 109 4.22 0.91 -5.34
N GLU A 110 4.93 1.93 -4.87
CA GLU A 110 6.33 1.78 -4.45
C GLU A 110 6.48 0.81 -3.28
N GLY A 111 5.57 0.89 -2.32
CA GLY A 111 5.66 0.08 -1.10
C GLY A 111 5.14 -1.34 -1.21
N LEU A 112 4.25 -1.61 -2.14
CA LEU A 112 3.53 -2.89 -2.17
C LEU A 112 3.68 -3.68 -3.47
N ASN A 113 4.03 -3.02 -4.57
CA ASN A 113 4.09 -3.69 -5.88
C ASN A 113 5.10 -4.83 -5.88
N GLY A 114 4.66 -6.00 -6.33
CA GLY A 114 5.53 -7.17 -6.43
C GLY A 114 5.76 -7.91 -5.12
N LEU A 115 5.12 -7.52 -4.05
CA LEU A 115 5.26 -8.19 -2.76
C LEU A 115 4.34 -9.42 -2.68
N ARG A 116 4.62 -10.24 -1.67
CA ARG A 116 3.81 -11.43 -1.40
C ARG A 116 2.43 -11.03 -0.87
N TYR A 117 1.45 -11.88 -1.15
CA TYR A 117 0.06 -11.64 -0.70
C TYR A 117 -0.01 -11.35 0.80
N GLU A 118 0.67 -12.16 1.61
CA GLU A 118 0.65 -12.02 3.06
C GLU A 118 1.23 -10.68 3.52
N GLU A 119 2.27 -10.20 2.86
CA GLU A 119 2.90 -8.93 3.19
C GLU A 119 1.96 -7.76 2.92
N ILE A 120 1.25 -7.82 1.79
CA ILE A 120 0.29 -6.77 1.43
C ILE A 120 -0.91 -6.80 2.37
N LEU A 121 -1.45 -8.00 2.65
CA LEU A 121 -2.60 -8.16 3.53
C LEU A 121 -2.31 -7.73 4.98
N ALA A 122 -1.06 -7.80 5.40
CA ALA A 122 -0.64 -7.42 6.74
C ALA A 122 -0.50 -5.91 6.95
N VAL A 123 -0.52 -5.10 5.89
CA VAL A 123 -0.38 -3.65 6.00
C VAL A 123 -1.59 -3.09 6.77
N PRO A 124 -1.37 -2.30 7.83
CA PRO A 124 -2.47 -1.72 8.59
C PRO A 124 -3.33 -0.78 7.74
N GLU A 125 -4.62 -0.77 8.00
CA GLU A 125 -5.56 0.08 7.26
C GLU A 125 -5.43 1.56 7.62
N ASP A 126 -4.77 1.87 8.73
CA ASP A 126 -4.48 3.23 9.17
C ASP A 126 -3.20 3.80 8.56
N LEU A 127 -2.82 3.33 7.38
CA LEU A 127 -1.58 3.76 6.72
C LEU A 127 -1.50 5.28 6.55
N SER A 128 -2.60 5.93 6.18
CA SER A 128 -2.63 7.39 6.03
C SER A 128 -2.32 8.11 7.34
N GLU A 129 -2.76 7.56 8.47
CA GLU A 129 -2.43 8.11 9.79
C GLU A 129 -0.97 7.88 10.13
N ARG A 130 -0.43 6.73 9.79
CA ARG A 130 1.00 6.42 9.99
C ARG A 130 1.92 7.31 9.17
N LEU A 131 1.45 7.75 8.01
CA LEU A 131 2.14 8.75 7.20
C LEU A 131 1.98 10.17 7.77
N GLY A 132 1.15 10.35 8.78
CA GLY A 132 0.88 11.64 9.38
C GLY A 132 0.06 12.56 8.50
N LEU A 133 -0.77 12.01 7.61
CA LEU A 133 -1.55 12.79 6.65
C LEU A 133 -2.89 13.28 7.19
N SER A 134 -3.31 12.83 8.36
CA SER A 134 -4.63 13.15 8.90
C SER A 134 -4.89 14.63 9.13
N LYS A 135 -3.83 15.43 9.36
CA LYS A 135 -3.94 16.89 9.50
C LYS A 135 -3.68 17.63 8.19
N ALA A 136 -2.89 17.03 7.31
CA ALA A 136 -2.51 17.65 6.04
C ALA A 136 -3.55 17.48 4.94
N ILE A 137 -4.40 16.46 5.05
CA ILE A 137 -5.37 16.05 4.03
C ILE A 137 -6.77 16.06 4.63
N THR A 138 -7.76 16.41 3.83
CA THR A 138 -9.16 16.43 4.28
C THR A 138 -9.66 15.02 4.60
N PRO A 139 -10.60 14.85 5.54
CA PRO A 139 -11.19 13.54 5.84
C PRO A 139 -11.75 12.81 4.63
N LEU A 140 -12.31 13.56 3.68
CA LEU A 140 -12.87 13.00 2.47
C LEU A 140 -11.81 12.34 1.59
N ARG A 141 -10.65 12.98 1.44
CA ARG A 141 -9.53 12.42 0.68
C ARG A 141 -8.88 11.25 1.42
N LEU A 142 -8.85 11.30 2.74
CA LEU A 142 -8.36 10.17 3.55
C LEU A 142 -9.19 8.91 3.35
N ARG A 143 -10.50 9.06 3.17
CA ARG A 143 -11.39 7.94 2.84
C ARG A 143 -11.00 7.28 1.53
N GLY A 144 -10.66 8.08 0.52
CA GLY A 144 -10.19 7.55 -0.76
C GLY A 144 -8.91 6.75 -0.60
N MET A 145 -7.99 7.24 0.21
CA MET A 145 -6.72 6.55 0.49
C MET A 145 -6.96 5.20 1.17
N THR A 146 -7.81 5.19 2.19
CA THR A 146 -8.20 3.96 2.89
C THR A 146 -8.90 2.98 1.94
N ALA A 147 -9.75 3.49 1.06
CA ALA A 147 -10.45 2.67 0.08
C ALA A 147 -9.51 2.02 -0.93
N MET A 148 -8.46 2.73 -1.38
CA MET A 148 -7.46 2.15 -2.28
C MET A 148 -6.81 0.92 -1.68
N LEU A 149 -6.31 1.04 -0.46
CA LEU A 149 -5.67 -0.08 0.23
C LEU A 149 -6.66 -1.20 0.50
N GLY A 150 -7.87 -0.86 0.92
CA GLY A 150 -8.93 -1.84 1.17
C GLY A 150 -9.29 -2.65 -0.08
N ARG A 151 -9.36 -2.01 -1.24
CA ARG A 151 -9.65 -2.69 -2.50
C ARG A 151 -8.52 -3.61 -2.95
N ILE A 152 -7.27 -3.18 -2.78
CA ILE A 152 -6.11 -4.03 -3.06
C ILE A 152 -6.20 -5.31 -2.23
N LYS A 153 -6.43 -5.18 -0.94
CA LYS A 153 -6.54 -6.33 -0.04
C LYS A 153 -7.72 -7.24 -0.39
N ARG A 154 -8.87 -6.63 -0.67
CA ARG A 154 -10.07 -7.38 -1.04
C ARG A 154 -9.85 -8.18 -2.32
N ASN A 155 -9.21 -7.58 -3.31
CA ASN A 155 -8.90 -8.25 -4.56
C ASN A 155 -7.96 -9.45 -4.37
N ILE A 156 -6.94 -9.28 -3.51
CA ILE A 156 -6.04 -10.39 -3.18
C ILE A 156 -6.80 -11.53 -2.49
N ARG A 157 -7.63 -11.21 -1.49
CA ARG A 157 -8.42 -12.22 -0.79
C ARG A 157 -9.38 -12.95 -1.72
N ALA A 158 -10.03 -12.22 -2.63
CA ALA A 158 -10.92 -12.82 -3.63
C ALA A 158 -10.15 -13.74 -4.57
N HIS A 159 -8.98 -13.32 -5.01
CA HIS A 159 -8.12 -14.14 -5.86
C HIS A 159 -7.69 -15.43 -5.15
N GLN A 160 -7.28 -15.32 -3.88
CA GLN A 160 -6.90 -16.48 -3.07
C GLN A 160 -8.06 -17.45 -2.88
N ALA A 161 -9.27 -16.92 -2.68
CA ALA A 161 -10.46 -17.75 -2.53
C ALA A 161 -10.81 -18.51 -3.82
N GLU A 162 -10.64 -17.87 -4.97
CA GLU A 162 -10.87 -18.51 -6.28
C GLU A 162 -9.82 -19.56 -6.60
N SER A 163 -8.57 -19.34 -6.16
CA SER A 163 -7.44 -20.22 -6.42
C SER A 163 -7.33 -21.35 -5.40
N ALA A 164 -8.05 -21.24 -4.27
CA ALA A 164 -8.02 -22.28 -3.25
C ALA A 164 -8.62 -23.57 -3.81
N PRO A 165 -7.96 -24.74 -3.60
CA PRO A 165 -8.57 -26.01 -4.01
C PRO A 165 -9.92 -26.15 -3.33
N ALA A 166 -10.94 -26.54 -4.13
CA ALA A 166 -12.26 -26.79 -3.60
C ALA A 166 -12.13 -27.80 -2.46
N GLN A 167 -12.41 -27.35 -1.24
CA GLN A 167 -12.47 -28.27 -0.12
C GLN A 167 -13.70 -29.13 -0.32
N ALA A 168 -13.44 -30.36 -0.74
CA ALA A 168 -14.45 -31.38 -0.76
C ALA A 168 -14.82 -31.69 0.69
N GLY A 169 -15.98 -31.27 1.10
CA GLY A 169 -16.40 -31.61 2.43
C GLY A 169 -17.81 -31.34 2.67
#